data_ad5d0946c2065e633645eac2ca8b7c53
#
_entry.id   ad5d0946c2065e633645eac2ca8b7c53
#
_cell.length_a   1.000
_cell.length_b   1.000
_cell.length_c   1.000
_cell.angle_alpha   90.00
_cell.angle_beta   90.00
_cell.angle_gamma   90.00
#
_symmetry.space_group_name_H-M   'P 1'
#
loop_
_entity.id
_entity.type
_entity.pdbx_description
1 polymer ?
#
loop_
_entity_poly.entity_id
_entity_poly.type
_entity_poly.pdbx_seq_one_letter_code
_entity_poly.pdbx_strand_id
1 'polypeptide(L)'
;MAISMLQEMPNNTLENYDTVSSKAGIESDPPEGLIFHTAAELEGGGVRIFNVWESREAFERFQEERLLPALREHFGELPPPPEQKITEVHHLVTPSL
;
A
#
# COMPACT_ATOMS: atom_id res chain seq x y z
N MET A 1 -16.90 -4.87 -4.56
CA MET A 1 -16.24 -6.17 -4.37
C MET A 1 -14.84 -5.96 -3.86
N ALA A 2 -14.45 -6.68 -2.82
CA ALA A 2 -13.11 -6.51 -2.24
C ALA A 2 -12.02 -6.92 -3.22
N ILE A 3 -10.89 -6.23 -3.14
CA ILE A 3 -9.70 -6.54 -3.96
C ILE A 3 -8.49 -6.70 -3.05
N SER A 4 -7.53 -7.49 -3.51
CA SER A 4 -6.20 -7.54 -2.90
C SER A 4 -5.19 -6.87 -3.81
N MET A 5 -4.18 -6.28 -3.22
CA MET A 5 -3.08 -5.65 -3.96
C MET A 5 -1.75 -6.19 -3.43
N LEU A 6 -0.95 -6.72 -4.32
CA LEU A 6 0.39 -7.19 -4.02
C LEU A 6 1.41 -6.37 -4.83
N GLN A 7 2.43 -5.90 -4.15
CA GLN A 7 3.45 -5.07 -4.76
C GLN A 7 4.81 -5.42 -4.17
N GLU A 8 5.78 -5.70 -5.02
CA GLU A 8 7.13 -6.01 -4.60
C GLU A 8 8.10 -4.99 -5.18
N MET A 9 8.90 -4.40 -4.32
CA MET A 9 9.81 -3.32 -4.67
C MET A 9 11.23 -3.67 -4.22
N PRO A 10 11.98 -4.44 -5.04
CA PRO A 10 13.32 -4.90 -4.63
C PRO A 10 14.32 -3.76 -4.40
N ASN A 11 14.10 -2.62 -5.00
CA ASN A 11 15.01 -1.48 -4.88
C ASN A 11 14.61 -0.47 -3.80
N ASN A 12 13.56 -0.77 -3.05
CA ASN A 12 13.11 0.10 -1.96
C ASN A 12 13.67 -0.40 -0.63
N THR A 13 13.52 0.40 0.41
CA THR A 13 13.98 0.08 1.77
C THR A 13 12.85 0.22 2.77
N LEU A 14 12.96 -0.47 3.89
CA LEU A 14 11.99 -0.32 4.98
C LEU A 14 11.98 1.12 5.50
N GLU A 15 13.14 1.77 5.53
CA GLU A 15 13.23 3.17 5.97
C GLU A 15 12.41 4.10 5.06
N ASN A 16 12.54 3.95 3.75
CA ASN A 16 11.72 4.72 2.81
C ASN A 16 10.24 4.39 2.97
N TYR A 17 9.91 3.10 3.12
CA TYR A 17 8.54 2.69 3.34
C TYR A 17 7.96 3.35 4.59
N ASP A 18 8.68 3.31 5.71
CA ASP A 18 8.21 3.88 6.97
C ASP A 18 7.94 5.37 6.85
N THR A 19 8.83 6.10 6.18
CA THR A 19 8.68 7.53 5.99
C THR A 19 7.45 7.86 5.13
N VAL A 20 7.30 7.19 3.99
CA VAL A 20 6.17 7.41 3.08
C VAL A 20 4.85 7.00 3.74
N SER A 21 4.85 5.86 4.42
CA SER A 21 3.67 5.37 5.14
C SER A 21 3.20 6.35 6.21
N SER A 22 4.14 6.93 6.96
CA SER A 22 3.85 7.92 7.97
C SER A 22 3.25 9.18 7.34
N LYS A 23 3.81 9.66 6.23
CA LYS A 23 3.30 10.83 5.51
C LYS A 23 1.90 10.57 4.94
N ALA A 24 1.64 9.38 4.47
CA ALA A 24 0.33 9.00 3.93
C ALA A 24 -0.71 8.74 5.03
N GLY A 25 -0.27 8.56 6.28
CA GLY A 25 -1.16 8.40 7.42
C GLY A 25 -1.85 7.06 7.51
N ILE A 26 -1.25 6.01 6.96
CA ILE A 26 -1.89 4.68 6.92
C ILE A 26 -2.26 4.18 8.31
N GLU A 27 -1.38 4.32 9.28
CA GLU A 27 -1.62 3.85 10.63
C GLU A 27 -2.35 4.88 11.49
N SER A 28 -1.94 6.15 11.41
CA SER A 28 -2.51 7.20 12.25
C SER A 28 -3.94 7.58 11.87
N ASP A 29 -4.28 7.44 10.60
CA ASP A 29 -5.59 7.79 10.06
C ASP A 29 -5.91 6.83 8.91
N PRO A 30 -6.27 5.58 9.22
CA PRO A 30 -6.48 4.57 8.19
C PRO A 30 -7.43 5.02 7.09
N PRO A 31 -7.07 4.80 5.82
CA PRO A 31 -7.92 5.23 4.72
C PRO A 31 -9.26 4.50 4.70
N GLU A 32 -10.28 5.22 4.27
CA GLU A 32 -11.60 4.61 4.11
C GLU A 32 -11.53 3.45 3.13
N GLY A 33 -12.12 2.32 3.51
CA GLY A 33 -12.17 1.13 2.68
C GLY A 33 -10.99 0.19 2.84
N LEU A 34 -9.98 0.55 3.62
CA LEU A 34 -8.86 -0.36 3.91
C LEU A 34 -9.31 -1.42 4.91
N ILE A 35 -9.20 -2.70 4.52
CA ILE A 35 -9.52 -3.81 5.41
C ILE A 35 -8.30 -4.20 6.23
N PHE A 36 -7.15 -4.41 5.58
CA PHE A 36 -5.88 -4.53 6.27
C PHE A 36 -4.73 -4.20 5.32
N HIS A 37 -3.59 -3.88 5.91
CA HIS A 37 -2.38 -3.49 5.19
C HIS A 37 -1.18 -4.14 5.87
N THR A 38 -0.29 -4.71 5.07
CA THR A 38 0.95 -5.30 5.57
C THR A 38 2.13 -4.84 4.75
N ALA A 39 3.27 -4.77 5.38
CA ALA A 39 4.54 -4.55 4.70
C ALA A 39 5.57 -5.49 5.30
N ALA A 40 6.42 -6.05 4.47
CA ALA A 40 7.45 -6.98 4.91
C ALA A 40 8.71 -6.77 4.09
N GLU A 41 9.86 -7.16 4.66
CA GLU A 41 11.10 -7.14 3.93
C GLU A 41 11.17 -8.37 3.03
N LEU A 42 11.54 -8.15 1.76
CA LEU A 42 11.76 -9.24 0.83
C LEU A 42 13.04 -9.98 1.18
N GLU A 43 13.07 -11.28 0.95
CA GLU A 43 14.31 -12.05 1.04
C GLU A 43 15.30 -11.46 0.05
N GLY A 44 16.49 -11.14 0.52
CA GLY A 44 17.50 -10.49 -0.30
C GLY A 44 17.41 -8.96 -0.33
N GLY A 45 16.45 -8.37 0.36
CA GLY A 45 16.27 -6.93 0.45
C GLY A 45 15.11 -6.42 -0.39
N GLY A 46 14.59 -5.24 -0.02
CA GLY A 46 13.43 -4.67 -0.67
C GLY A 46 12.19 -4.76 0.20
N VAL A 47 11.07 -4.31 -0.32
CA VAL A 47 9.81 -4.21 0.43
C VAL A 47 8.69 -4.92 -0.33
N ARG A 48 7.90 -5.70 0.39
CA ARG A 48 6.69 -6.32 -0.13
C ARG A 48 5.49 -5.72 0.58
N ILE A 49 4.52 -5.24 -0.19
CA ILE A 49 3.27 -4.71 0.34
C ILE A 49 2.14 -5.62 -0.09
N PHE A 50 1.30 -6.02 0.87
CA PHE A 50 0.09 -6.76 0.58
C PHE A 50 -1.04 -6.18 1.41
N ASN A 51 -2.09 -5.75 0.73
CA ASN A 51 -3.26 -5.20 1.42
C ASN A 51 -4.55 -5.65 0.75
N VAL A 52 -5.64 -5.47 1.48
CA VAL A 52 -6.99 -5.80 1.01
C VAL A 52 -7.88 -4.59 1.25
N TRP A 53 -8.68 -4.27 0.24
CA TRP A 53 -9.56 -3.10 0.24
C TRP A 53 -10.99 -3.54 -0.04
N GLU A 54 -11.94 -2.79 0.49
CA GLU A 54 -13.37 -3.05 0.25
C GLU A 54 -13.74 -2.92 -1.23
N SER A 55 -13.04 -2.06 -1.97
CA SER A 55 -13.29 -1.84 -3.38
C SER A 55 -12.04 -1.30 -4.06
N ARG A 56 -12.02 -1.44 -5.39
CA ARG A 56 -10.95 -0.85 -6.21
C ARG A 56 -10.97 0.68 -6.13
N GLU A 57 -12.15 1.27 -6.08
CA GLU A 57 -12.30 2.72 -5.98
C GLU A 57 -11.69 3.27 -4.69
N ALA A 58 -11.87 2.58 -3.57
CA ALA A 58 -11.26 3.00 -2.31
C ALA A 58 -9.74 2.98 -2.39
N PHE A 59 -9.17 1.95 -3.00
CA PHE A 59 -7.74 1.85 -3.21
C PHE A 59 -7.22 2.98 -4.11
N GLU A 60 -7.89 3.22 -5.23
CA GLU A 60 -7.48 4.27 -6.17
C GLU A 60 -7.57 5.65 -5.54
N ARG A 61 -8.59 5.90 -4.74
CA ARG A 61 -8.75 7.17 -4.01
C ARG A 61 -7.59 7.38 -3.04
N PHE A 62 -7.22 6.36 -2.29
CA PHE A 62 -6.07 6.43 -1.39
C PHE A 62 -4.79 6.76 -2.16
N GLN A 63 -4.55 6.09 -3.28
CA GLN A 63 -3.38 6.35 -4.09
C GLN A 63 -3.31 7.82 -4.52
N GLU A 64 -4.38 8.32 -5.08
CA GLU A 64 -4.41 9.69 -5.62
C GLU A 64 -4.35 10.75 -4.54
N GLU A 65 -5.10 10.57 -3.45
CA GLU A 65 -5.24 11.61 -2.44
C GLU A 65 -4.14 11.60 -1.39
N ARG A 66 -3.54 10.44 -1.12
CA ARG A 66 -2.57 10.32 -0.03
C ARG A 66 -1.22 9.77 -0.45
N LEU A 67 -1.19 8.68 -1.19
CA LEU A 67 0.07 7.99 -1.48
C LEU A 67 0.94 8.78 -2.46
N LEU A 68 0.39 9.19 -3.59
CA LEU A 68 1.17 9.93 -4.58
C LEU A 68 1.70 11.26 -4.03
N PRO A 69 0.92 12.05 -3.27
CA PRO A 69 1.48 13.24 -2.62
C PRO A 69 2.60 12.92 -1.63
N ALA A 70 2.49 11.84 -0.86
CA ALA A 70 3.53 11.43 0.08
C ALA A 70 4.81 11.02 -0.62
N LEU A 71 4.69 10.28 -1.73
CA LEU A 71 5.84 9.89 -2.55
C LEU A 71 6.54 11.10 -3.16
N ARG A 72 5.77 12.02 -3.69
CA ARG A 72 6.31 13.26 -4.27
C ARG A 72 7.04 14.09 -3.22
N GLU A 73 6.47 14.20 -2.03
CA GLU A 73 7.09 14.94 -0.95
C GLU A 73 8.41 14.30 -0.51
N HIS A 74 8.43 12.98 -0.36
CA HIS A 74 9.63 12.27 0.11
C HIS A 74 10.75 12.23 -0.92
N PHE A 75 10.42 11.94 -2.18
CA PHE A 75 11.42 11.77 -3.23
C PHE A 75 11.67 13.03 -4.07
N GLY A 76 10.86 14.09 -3.90
CA GLY A 76 10.96 15.30 -4.70
C GLY A 76 10.23 15.22 -6.03
N GLU A 77 10.00 14.01 -6.52
CA GLU A 77 9.24 13.72 -7.74
C GLU A 77 8.64 12.33 -7.61
N LEU A 78 7.69 12.00 -8.48
CA LEU A 78 7.10 10.66 -8.45
C LEU A 78 8.08 9.65 -9.02
N PRO A 79 8.42 8.59 -8.25
CA PRO A 79 9.25 7.51 -8.81
C PRO A 79 8.43 6.73 -9.85
N PRO A 80 9.11 5.95 -10.71
CA PRO A 80 8.41 5.07 -11.64
C PRO A 80 7.45 4.16 -10.87
N PRO A 81 6.20 4.01 -11.32
CA PRO A 81 5.24 3.18 -10.60
C PRO A 81 5.66 1.71 -10.63
N PRO A 82 5.69 1.03 -9.47
CA PRO A 82 5.96 -0.39 -9.44
C PRO A 82 4.77 -1.18 -9.98
N GLU A 83 5.03 -2.42 -10.38
CA GLU A 83 3.96 -3.31 -10.81
C GLU A 83 3.06 -3.63 -9.62
N GLN A 84 1.77 -3.50 -9.81
CA GLN A 84 0.76 -3.84 -8.82
C GLN A 84 -0.09 -4.99 -9.33
N LYS A 85 -0.17 -6.07 -8.54
CA LYS A 85 -1.03 -7.20 -8.86
C LYS A 85 -2.33 -7.04 -8.10
N ILE A 86 -3.37 -6.64 -8.81
CA ILE A 86 -4.69 -6.41 -8.23
C ILE A 86 -5.58 -7.58 -8.61
N THR A 87 -6.18 -8.22 -7.59
CA THR A 87 -7.02 -9.41 -7.78
C THR A 87 -8.31 -9.27 -6.99
N GLU A 88 -9.44 -9.66 -7.59
CA GLU A 88 -10.70 -9.70 -6.86
C GLU A 88 -10.63 -10.79 -5.80
N VAL A 89 -11.07 -10.44 -4.58
CA VAL A 89 -11.09 -11.39 -3.47
C VAL A 89 -12.34 -12.24 -3.55
N HIS A 90 -12.17 -13.55 -3.59
CA HIS A 90 -13.27 -14.50 -3.61
C HIS A 90 -13.77 -14.81 -2.20
N HIS A 91 -12.86 -14.92 -1.24
CA HIS A 91 -13.19 -15.32 0.12
C HIS A 91 -12.29 -14.57 1.10
N LEU A 92 -12.87 -13.90 2.06
CA LEU A 92 -12.15 -13.12 3.07
C LEU A 92 -12.71 -13.45 4.44
N VAL A 93 -11.83 -13.84 5.34
CA VAL A 93 -12.18 -14.07 6.74
C VAL A 93 -11.28 -13.19 7.60
N THR A 94 -11.89 -12.40 8.49
CA THR A 94 -11.15 -11.48 9.36
C THR A 94 -11.60 -11.68 10.82
N PRO A 95 -11.20 -12.82 11.44
CA PRO A 95 -11.61 -13.06 12.83
C PRO A 95 -10.85 -12.11 13.76
N SER A 96 -11.56 -11.31 14.50
CA SER A 96 -11.00 -10.45 15.55
C SER A 96 -9.81 -9.58 15.15
N LEU A 97 -9.88 -8.97 13.99
CA LEU A 97 -8.84 -8.01 13.62
C LEU A 97 -8.98 -6.70 14.38
#